data_e7d88bac213a346c827c6ad5101b3c4c
#
_entry.id   e7d88bac213a346c827c6ad5101b3c4c
#
_cell.length_a   1.000
_cell.length_b   1.000
_cell.length_c   1.000
_cell.angle_alpha   90.00
_cell.angle_beta   90.00
_cell.angle_gamma   90.00
#
_symmetry.space_group_name_H-M   'P 1'
#
loop_
_entity.id
_entity.type
_entity.pdbx_description
1 polymer ?
#
loop_
_entity_poly.entity_id
_entity_poly.type
_entity_poly.pdbx_seq_one_letter_code
_entity_poly.pdbx_strand_id
1 'polypeptide(L)'
;ESQKKGPANYASKKTGIKHKFVDYTGGLSELKAQKKSGKIKWDIMDVYAMDTIVGCEEGLFVKFDFDKDFAPAPDGTPASQDFLTGMPSKCAVGNILYSWTWAYNTNIKGTPKTIKDFFNTKKFPGKRALYKGALSNLEIALAADGVKPGKGGANIYKLLRTKKGRQRALYKINDLCADSQGGCVF
;
A
#
# COMPACT_ATOMS: atom_id res chain seq x y z
N GLU A 1 -8.44 -13.94 3.14
CA GLU A 1 -9.30 -14.81 3.98
C GLU A 1 -10.30 -13.99 4.81
N SER A 2 -9.85 -12.90 5.48
CA SER A 2 -10.72 -12.01 6.26
C SER A 2 -11.81 -11.36 5.43
N GLN A 3 -11.51 -10.90 4.23
CA GLN A 3 -12.49 -10.32 3.32
C GLN A 3 -13.56 -11.33 2.87
N LYS A 4 -13.16 -12.59 2.65
CA LYS A 4 -14.09 -13.68 2.32
C LYS A 4 -15.04 -13.96 3.48
N LYS A 5 -14.50 -14.15 4.68
CA LYS A 5 -15.27 -14.52 5.87
C LYS A 5 -16.12 -13.38 6.45
N GLY A 6 -15.66 -12.15 6.29
CA GLY A 6 -16.33 -10.95 6.79
C GLY A 6 -17.28 -10.35 5.74
N PRO A 7 -16.90 -9.22 5.12
CA PRO A 7 -17.83 -8.41 4.32
C PRO A 7 -18.46 -9.16 3.15
N ALA A 8 -17.72 -10.02 2.45
CA ALA A 8 -18.28 -10.71 1.31
C ALA A 8 -19.32 -11.77 1.67
N ASN A 9 -19.11 -12.51 2.77
CA ASN A 9 -20.14 -13.44 3.25
C ASN A 9 -21.40 -12.70 3.74
N TYR A 10 -21.22 -11.55 4.41
CA TYR A 10 -22.36 -10.73 4.81
C TYR A 10 -23.14 -10.22 3.58
N ALA A 11 -22.44 -9.66 2.60
CA ALA A 11 -23.04 -9.17 1.37
C ALA A 11 -23.78 -10.30 0.61
N SER A 12 -23.16 -11.48 0.48
CA SER A 12 -23.80 -12.64 -0.16
C SER A 12 -25.11 -13.05 0.52
N LYS A 13 -25.13 -13.06 1.86
CA LYS A 13 -26.35 -13.39 2.63
C LYS A 13 -27.44 -12.34 2.46
N LYS A 14 -27.09 -11.07 2.34
CA LYS A 14 -28.05 -9.97 2.20
C LYS A 14 -28.58 -9.83 0.78
N THR A 15 -27.77 -10.05 -0.23
CA THR A 15 -28.10 -9.78 -1.64
C THR A 15 -28.43 -11.04 -2.46
N GLY A 16 -28.07 -12.23 -1.96
CA GLY A 16 -28.13 -13.48 -2.71
C GLY A 16 -27.01 -13.62 -3.77
N ILE A 17 -26.16 -12.62 -3.95
CA ILE A 17 -25.07 -12.63 -4.93
C ILE A 17 -23.92 -13.50 -4.43
N LYS A 18 -23.52 -14.48 -5.23
CA LYS A 18 -22.35 -15.33 -4.95
C LYS A 18 -21.07 -14.63 -5.43
N HIS A 19 -20.08 -14.55 -4.57
CA HIS A 19 -18.77 -13.97 -4.88
C HIS A 19 -17.76 -15.05 -5.24
N LYS A 20 -17.04 -14.86 -6.34
CA LYS A 20 -15.87 -15.64 -6.72
C LYS A 20 -14.63 -14.80 -6.46
N PHE A 21 -13.73 -15.31 -5.63
CA PHE A 21 -12.49 -14.62 -5.31
C PHE A 21 -11.35 -15.09 -6.21
N VAL A 22 -10.54 -14.13 -6.64
CA VAL A 22 -9.30 -14.37 -7.39
C VAL A 22 -8.19 -13.63 -6.66
N ASP A 23 -7.13 -14.34 -6.32
CA ASP A 23 -5.92 -13.72 -5.76
C ASP A 23 -5.08 -13.13 -6.90
N TYR A 24 -4.54 -11.94 -6.71
CA TYR A 24 -3.68 -11.27 -7.69
C TYR A 24 -2.49 -10.59 -6.98
N THR A 25 -1.46 -10.24 -7.74
CA THR A 25 -0.17 -9.77 -7.19
C THR A 25 -0.09 -8.28 -6.89
N GLY A 26 -1.22 -7.55 -7.04
CA GLY A 26 -1.29 -6.10 -6.86
C GLY A 26 -1.02 -5.30 -8.13
N GLY A 27 -1.27 -3.99 -8.06
CA GLY A 27 -1.15 -3.06 -9.18
C GLY A 27 -2.25 -3.18 -10.24
N LEU A 28 -2.13 -2.44 -11.34
CA LEU A 28 -3.17 -2.32 -12.36
C LEU A 28 -2.89 -3.09 -13.66
N SER A 29 -1.75 -3.78 -13.75
CA SER A 29 -1.27 -4.36 -15.02
C SER A 29 -2.23 -5.40 -15.59
N GLU A 30 -2.76 -6.28 -14.74
CA GLU A 30 -3.69 -7.31 -15.18
C GLU A 30 -5.04 -6.73 -15.62
N LEU A 31 -5.55 -5.74 -14.87
CA LEU A 31 -6.78 -5.05 -15.26
C LEU A 31 -6.62 -4.30 -16.59
N LYS A 32 -5.47 -3.65 -16.82
CA LYS A 32 -5.14 -3.02 -18.11
C LYS A 32 -5.14 -4.04 -19.25
N ALA A 33 -4.57 -5.22 -19.03
CA ALA A 33 -4.59 -6.30 -20.02
C ALA A 33 -6.01 -6.80 -20.32
N GLN A 34 -6.85 -6.98 -19.30
CA GLN A 34 -8.26 -7.35 -19.45
C GLN A 34 -9.01 -6.28 -20.25
N LYS A 35 -8.85 -5.00 -19.92
CA LYS A 35 -9.48 -3.89 -20.66
C LYS A 35 -9.03 -3.86 -22.12
N LYS A 36 -7.74 -4.00 -22.38
CA LYS A 36 -7.19 -4.03 -23.75
C LYS A 36 -7.74 -5.18 -24.59
N SER A 37 -7.97 -6.34 -23.98
CA SER A 37 -8.54 -7.51 -24.65
C SER A 37 -10.06 -7.45 -24.82
N GLY A 38 -10.74 -6.46 -24.24
CA GLY A 38 -12.20 -6.38 -24.19
C GLY A 38 -12.88 -7.45 -23.32
N LYS A 39 -12.10 -8.21 -22.55
CA LYS A 39 -12.60 -9.32 -21.71
C LYS A 39 -12.37 -8.99 -20.23
N ILE A 40 -13.24 -8.18 -19.66
CA ILE A 40 -13.22 -7.87 -18.21
C ILE A 40 -13.76 -9.08 -17.44
N LYS A 41 -13.00 -9.55 -16.46
CA LYS A 41 -13.32 -10.72 -15.63
C LYS A 41 -13.61 -10.34 -14.18
N TRP A 42 -13.22 -9.14 -13.76
CA TRP A 42 -13.32 -8.68 -12.39
C TRP A 42 -14.33 -7.55 -12.25
N ASP A 43 -15.33 -7.74 -11.42
CA ASP A 43 -16.35 -6.75 -11.11
C ASP A 43 -15.87 -5.78 -10.03
N ILE A 44 -15.14 -6.29 -9.04
CA ILE A 44 -14.60 -5.52 -7.91
C ILE A 44 -13.14 -5.89 -7.72
N MET A 45 -12.31 -4.90 -7.42
CA MET A 45 -10.88 -5.06 -7.21
C MET A 45 -10.45 -4.33 -5.93
N ASP A 46 -9.72 -5.03 -5.06
CA ASP A 46 -9.09 -4.44 -3.88
C ASP A 46 -7.69 -3.95 -4.25
N VAL A 47 -7.44 -2.65 -4.14
CA VAL A 47 -6.21 -1.99 -4.61
C VAL A 47 -5.69 -0.99 -3.60
N TYR A 48 -4.42 -0.63 -3.72
CA TYR A 48 -3.86 0.46 -2.94
C TYR A 48 -4.49 1.82 -3.32
N ALA A 49 -4.58 2.74 -2.36
CA ALA A 49 -5.16 4.06 -2.59
C ALA A 49 -4.53 4.79 -3.79
N MET A 50 -3.22 4.66 -4.00
CA MET A 50 -2.55 5.25 -5.16
C MET A 50 -3.00 4.66 -6.49
N ASP A 51 -3.27 3.36 -6.54
CA ASP A 51 -3.77 2.70 -7.75
C ASP A 51 -5.20 3.13 -8.08
N THR A 52 -6.00 3.51 -7.07
CA THR A 52 -7.34 4.04 -7.32
C THR A 52 -7.31 5.36 -8.06
N ILE A 53 -6.34 6.24 -7.78
CA ILE A 53 -6.17 7.52 -8.46
C ILE A 53 -5.81 7.28 -9.92
N VAL A 54 -4.73 6.52 -10.15
CA VAL A 54 -4.24 6.20 -11.50
C VAL A 54 -5.30 5.48 -12.32
N GLY A 55 -5.93 4.44 -11.75
CA GLY A 55 -6.96 3.67 -12.42
C GLY A 55 -8.22 4.48 -12.75
N CYS A 56 -8.56 5.45 -11.89
CA CYS A 56 -9.67 6.38 -12.13
C CYS A 56 -9.37 7.34 -13.30
N GLU A 57 -8.16 7.93 -13.33
CA GLU A 57 -7.70 8.82 -14.40
C GLU A 57 -7.62 8.10 -15.75
N GLU A 58 -7.15 6.84 -15.76
CA GLU A 58 -7.07 6.01 -16.96
C GLU A 58 -8.43 5.37 -17.37
N GLY A 59 -9.50 5.66 -16.64
CA GLY A 59 -10.84 5.13 -16.89
C GLY A 59 -10.94 3.60 -16.74
N LEU A 60 -10.13 3.02 -15.85
CA LEU A 60 -10.18 1.59 -15.52
C LEU A 60 -11.31 1.26 -14.53
N PHE A 61 -11.71 2.24 -13.74
CA PHE A 61 -12.74 2.13 -12.70
C PHE A 61 -13.94 3.03 -13.00
N VAL A 62 -15.10 2.63 -12.53
CA VAL A 62 -16.32 3.44 -12.59
C VAL A 62 -16.22 4.57 -11.57
N LYS A 63 -16.71 5.75 -11.95
CA LYS A 63 -16.85 6.87 -11.02
C LYS A 63 -18.15 6.74 -10.23
N PHE A 64 -18.08 7.01 -8.95
CA PHE A 64 -19.21 7.02 -8.03
C PHE A 64 -19.70 8.45 -7.73
N ASP A 65 -20.99 8.57 -7.57
CA ASP A 65 -21.64 9.62 -6.78
C ASP A 65 -21.91 9.03 -5.40
N PHE A 66 -21.01 9.30 -4.43
CA PHE A 66 -20.98 8.60 -3.14
C PHE A 66 -22.30 8.67 -2.38
N ASP A 67 -22.97 9.81 -2.37
CA ASP A 67 -24.19 10.00 -1.61
C ASP A 67 -25.44 9.43 -2.33
N LYS A 68 -25.30 9.08 -3.60
CA LYS A 68 -26.34 8.48 -4.42
C LYS A 68 -26.18 6.98 -4.56
N ASP A 69 -24.92 6.54 -4.73
CA ASP A 69 -24.59 5.14 -5.02
C ASP A 69 -24.38 4.31 -3.76
N PHE A 70 -24.18 4.95 -2.61
CA PHE A 70 -23.97 4.27 -1.33
C PHE A 70 -24.96 4.74 -0.26
N ALA A 71 -25.36 3.80 0.59
CA ALA A 71 -26.20 4.12 1.74
C ALA A 71 -25.43 5.01 2.75
N PRO A 72 -26.12 5.91 3.45
CA PRO A 72 -25.52 6.66 4.55
C PRO A 72 -25.15 5.72 5.72
N ALA A 73 -24.30 6.20 6.62
CA ALA A 73 -24.01 5.53 7.86
C ALA A 73 -25.28 5.36 8.72
N PRO A 74 -25.29 4.43 9.70
CA PRO A 74 -26.45 4.20 10.57
C PRO A 74 -26.94 5.43 11.37
N ASP A 75 -26.06 6.41 11.60
CA ASP A 75 -26.38 7.68 12.27
C ASP A 75 -26.87 8.77 11.32
N GLY A 76 -27.00 8.45 10.01
CA GLY A 76 -27.42 9.38 8.96
C GLY A 76 -26.28 10.18 8.32
N THR A 77 -25.03 9.97 8.71
CA THR A 77 -23.87 10.63 8.06
C THR A 77 -23.82 10.24 6.58
N PRO A 78 -23.75 11.21 5.64
CA PRO A 78 -23.65 10.92 4.22
C PRO A 78 -22.40 10.07 3.89
N ALA A 79 -22.51 9.16 2.92
CA ALA A 79 -21.41 8.27 2.56
C ALA A 79 -20.12 9.01 2.16
N SER A 80 -20.23 10.20 1.55
CA SER A 80 -19.09 11.05 1.23
C SER A 80 -18.30 11.55 2.46
N GLN A 81 -18.86 11.49 3.66
CA GLN A 81 -18.29 11.99 4.91
C GLN A 81 -17.97 10.91 5.93
N ASP A 82 -18.40 9.67 5.69
CA ASP A 82 -18.31 8.55 6.65
C ASP A 82 -16.92 7.87 6.71
N PHE A 83 -15.97 8.24 5.87
CA PHE A 83 -14.65 7.60 5.81
C PHE A 83 -13.58 8.38 6.55
N LEU A 84 -12.82 7.72 7.44
CA LEU A 84 -11.81 8.31 8.33
C LEU A 84 -10.77 9.19 7.64
N THR A 85 -10.38 8.87 6.42
CA THR A 85 -9.36 9.58 5.65
C THR A 85 -9.93 10.28 4.40
N GLY A 86 -11.25 10.32 4.29
CA GLY A 86 -11.92 10.67 3.04
C GLY A 86 -11.76 9.60 1.97
N MET A 87 -12.34 9.85 0.80
CA MET A 87 -12.26 8.92 -0.32
C MET A 87 -10.90 9.05 -1.04
N PRO A 88 -10.23 7.94 -1.36
CA PRO A 88 -8.95 7.97 -2.05
C PRO A 88 -9.05 8.52 -3.49
N SER A 89 -10.19 8.32 -4.14
CA SER A 89 -10.54 8.86 -5.46
C SER A 89 -12.05 8.83 -5.66
N LYS A 90 -12.54 9.40 -6.76
CA LYS A 90 -13.97 9.29 -7.13
C LYS A 90 -14.38 7.89 -7.62
N CYS A 91 -13.45 6.97 -7.74
CA CYS A 91 -13.69 5.62 -8.28
C CYS A 91 -13.49 4.52 -7.23
N ALA A 92 -13.32 4.85 -5.96
CA ALA A 92 -13.06 3.85 -4.94
C ALA A 92 -13.56 4.27 -3.56
N VAL A 93 -13.91 3.28 -2.76
CA VAL A 93 -14.25 3.43 -1.33
C VAL A 93 -13.11 2.92 -0.47
N GLY A 94 -12.92 3.54 0.68
CA GLY A 94 -11.97 3.05 1.69
C GLY A 94 -12.47 1.73 2.28
N ASN A 95 -11.60 0.70 2.31
CA ASN A 95 -11.93 -0.61 2.86
C ASN A 95 -11.16 -0.88 4.15
N ILE A 96 -9.83 -0.67 4.13
CA ILE A 96 -8.95 -1.02 5.24
C ILE A 96 -7.82 -0.01 5.37
N LEU A 97 -7.44 0.29 6.62
CA LEU A 97 -6.20 0.99 6.94
C LEU A 97 -5.17 -0.02 7.42
N TYR A 98 -3.96 0.10 6.96
CA TYR A 98 -2.84 -0.71 7.42
C TYR A 98 -1.58 0.13 7.55
N SER A 99 -0.60 -0.39 8.29
CA SER A 99 0.68 0.25 8.49
C SER A 99 1.81 -0.64 8.01
N TRP A 100 2.80 -0.02 7.39
CA TRP A 100 4.08 -0.67 7.18
C TRP A 100 4.90 -0.53 8.45
N THR A 101 5.35 -1.65 8.97
CA THR A 101 6.22 -1.72 10.13
C THR A 101 7.39 -2.65 9.86
N TRP A 102 8.45 -2.51 10.63
CA TRP A 102 9.57 -3.44 10.57
C TRP A 102 9.60 -4.30 11.82
N ALA A 103 10.10 -5.50 11.68
CA ALA A 103 10.28 -6.44 12.77
C ALA A 103 11.69 -7.05 12.72
N TYR A 104 12.10 -7.65 13.80
CA TYR A 104 13.38 -8.35 13.89
C TYR A 104 13.22 -9.66 14.66
N ASN A 105 14.10 -10.61 14.37
CA ASN A 105 14.16 -11.87 15.10
C ASN A 105 14.71 -11.62 16.51
N THR A 106 14.02 -12.07 17.53
CA THR A 106 14.42 -11.89 18.94
C THR A 106 15.73 -12.57 19.31
N ASN A 107 16.23 -13.50 18.49
CA ASN A 107 17.51 -14.18 18.70
C ASN A 107 18.74 -13.36 18.27
N ILE A 108 18.57 -12.16 17.72
CA ILE A 108 19.71 -11.29 17.39
C ILE A 108 20.33 -10.68 18.65
N LYS A 109 21.63 -10.42 18.61
CA LYS A 109 22.29 -9.69 19.70
C LYS A 109 21.84 -8.25 19.72
N GLY A 110 21.37 -7.78 20.88
CA GLY A 110 20.92 -6.42 21.11
C GLY A 110 19.49 -6.18 20.61
N THR A 111 19.04 -4.94 20.81
CA THR A 111 17.65 -4.53 20.51
C THR A 111 17.68 -3.35 19.54
N PRO A 112 17.37 -3.56 18.26
CA PRO A 112 17.17 -2.45 17.32
C PRO A 112 15.97 -1.61 17.76
N LYS A 113 16.13 -0.28 17.78
CA LYS A 113 15.09 0.64 18.26
C LYS A 113 14.55 1.57 17.19
N THR A 114 15.32 1.76 16.12
CA THR A 114 15.01 2.75 15.08
C THR A 114 15.17 2.16 13.69
N ILE A 115 14.58 2.82 12.71
CA ILE A 115 14.79 2.44 11.31
C ILE A 115 16.26 2.56 10.87
N LYS A 116 17.06 3.42 11.53
CA LYS A 116 18.51 3.49 11.30
C LYS A 116 19.21 2.20 11.73
N ASP A 117 18.74 1.57 12.80
CA ASP A 117 19.28 0.29 13.25
C ASP A 117 18.97 -0.83 12.25
N PHE A 118 17.80 -0.79 11.59
CA PHE A 118 17.47 -1.70 10.50
C PHE A 118 18.49 -1.62 9.34
N PHE A 119 19.02 -0.44 9.04
CA PHE A 119 20.04 -0.23 8.01
C PHE A 119 21.49 -0.41 8.52
N ASN A 120 21.69 -0.64 9.79
CA ASN A 120 23.04 -0.81 10.37
C ASN A 120 23.41 -2.29 10.46
N THR A 121 23.89 -2.86 9.37
CA THR A 121 24.32 -4.25 9.26
C THR A 121 25.58 -4.59 10.07
N LYS A 122 26.44 -3.60 10.33
CA LYS A 122 27.62 -3.77 11.20
C LYS A 122 27.22 -4.03 12.65
N LYS A 123 26.23 -3.29 13.16
CA LYS A 123 25.73 -3.46 14.53
C LYS A 123 24.77 -4.62 14.66
N PHE A 124 23.95 -4.85 13.66
CA PHE A 124 22.94 -5.90 13.60
C PHE A 124 23.12 -6.69 12.31
N PRO A 125 24.06 -7.65 12.27
CA PRO A 125 24.32 -8.44 11.07
C PRO A 125 23.12 -9.32 10.69
N GLY A 126 23.06 -9.73 9.43
CA GLY A 126 22.00 -10.60 8.90
C GLY A 126 21.18 -9.96 7.78
N LYS A 127 20.48 -10.78 7.04
CA LYS A 127 19.68 -10.37 5.87
C LYS A 127 18.51 -9.49 6.25
N ARG A 128 18.13 -8.59 5.33
CA ARG A 128 16.96 -7.73 5.42
C ARG A 128 15.90 -8.20 4.43
N ALA A 129 14.74 -8.58 4.94
CA ALA A 129 13.58 -8.83 4.09
C ALA A 129 12.92 -7.48 3.76
N LEU A 130 12.77 -7.20 2.48
CA LEU A 130 12.12 -6.01 1.95
C LEU A 130 10.95 -6.39 1.04
N TYR A 131 9.95 -5.53 0.99
CA TYR A 131 8.89 -5.68 0.00
C TYR A 131 9.46 -5.55 -1.42
N LYS A 132 9.02 -6.40 -2.34
CA LYS A 132 9.47 -6.36 -3.74
C LYS A 132 8.77 -5.22 -4.49
N GLY A 133 9.18 -3.99 -4.24
CA GLY A 133 8.61 -2.80 -4.86
C GLY A 133 9.13 -1.52 -4.22
N ALA A 134 8.74 -0.38 -4.78
CA ALA A 134 9.16 0.94 -4.29
C ALA A 134 8.43 1.37 -3.01
N LEU A 135 7.17 0.96 -2.87
CA LEU A 135 6.28 1.33 -1.76
C LEU A 135 6.90 0.96 -0.42
N SER A 136 6.89 1.86 0.53
CA SER A 136 7.53 1.83 1.83
C SER A 136 9.08 1.79 1.83
N ASN A 137 9.70 1.13 0.87
CA ASN A 137 11.17 1.00 0.83
C ASN A 137 11.87 2.34 0.62
N LEU A 138 11.37 3.19 -0.28
CA LEU A 138 11.97 4.51 -0.52
C LEU A 138 11.78 5.45 0.69
N GLU A 139 10.64 5.38 1.33
CA GLU A 139 10.30 6.17 2.52
C GLU A 139 11.19 5.80 3.70
N ILE A 140 11.32 4.51 4.00
CA ILE A 140 12.17 4.05 5.12
C ILE A 140 13.66 4.29 4.85
N ALA A 141 14.10 4.20 3.60
CA ALA A 141 15.47 4.51 3.22
C ALA A 141 15.82 5.97 3.48
N LEU A 142 14.96 6.92 3.11
CA LEU A 142 15.16 8.35 3.41
C LEU A 142 15.11 8.63 4.92
N ALA A 143 14.20 7.98 5.64
CA ALA A 143 14.13 8.11 7.10
C ALA A 143 15.41 7.58 7.77
N ALA A 144 15.93 6.43 7.34
CA ALA A 144 17.19 5.86 7.81
C ALA A 144 18.39 6.76 7.46
N ASP A 145 18.32 7.44 6.32
CA ASP A 145 19.33 8.40 5.87
C ASP A 145 19.20 9.80 6.52
N GLY A 146 18.38 9.90 7.57
CA GLY A 146 18.28 11.06 8.44
C GLY A 146 17.24 12.11 8.04
N VAL A 147 16.43 11.85 7.04
CA VAL A 147 15.31 12.74 6.70
C VAL A 147 14.25 12.64 7.78
N LYS A 148 13.97 13.74 8.48
CA LYS A 148 12.85 13.81 9.44
C LYS A 148 11.54 13.77 8.65
N PRO A 149 10.62 12.83 8.94
CA PRO A 149 9.41 12.64 8.13
C PRO A 149 8.53 13.89 8.02
N GLY A 150 8.41 14.69 9.11
CA GLY A 150 7.43 15.76 9.20
C GLY A 150 6.02 15.21 9.42
N LYS A 151 5.03 16.11 9.53
CA LYS A 151 3.62 15.71 9.68
C LYS A 151 3.17 14.89 8.46
N GLY A 152 2.64 13.68 8.71
CA GLY A 152 2.18 12.78 7.64
C GLY A 152 3.26 12.38 6.61
N GLY A 153 4.54 12.47 6.95
CA GLY A 153 5.63 12.12 6.01
C GLY A 153 5.94 13.21 4.98
N ALA A 154 5.40 14.42 5.12
CA ALA A 154 5.47 15.48 4.11
C ALA A 154 6.89 15.75 3.57
N ASN A 155 7.92 15.73 4.45
CA ASN A 155 9.29 16.00 4.03
C ASN A 155 9.86 14.86 3.15
N ILE A 156 9.52 13.62 3.47
CA ILE A 156 9.91 12.44 2.69
C ILE A 156 9.26 12.51 1.30
N TYR A 157 7.95 12.74 1.23
CA TYR A 157 7.25 12.81 -0.05
C TYR A 157 7.68 14.01 -0.89
N LYS A 158 8.01 15.16 -0.28
CA LYS A 158 8.60 16.29 -0.99
C LYS A 158 9.91 15.89 -1.70
N LEU A 159 10.77 15.12 -1.05
CA LEU A 159 12.00 14.61 -1.65
C LEU A 159 11.71 13.56 -2.73
N LEU A 160 10.83 12.61 -2.49
CA LEU A 160 10.49 11.55 -3.44
C LEU A 160 9.86 12.07 -4.74
N ARG A 161 9.26 13.26 -4.74
CA ARG A 161 8.81 13.95 -5.97
C ARG A 161 9.98 14.36 -6.87
N THR A 162 11.18 14.50 -6.35
CA THR A 162 12.38 14.90 -7.11
C THR A 162 13.17 13.68 -7.59
N LYS A 163 13.83 13.80 -8.76
CA LYS A 163 14.76 12.77 -9.24
C LYS A 163 15.89 12.50 -8.23
N LYS A 164 16.48 13.59 -7.68
CA LYS A 164 17.57 13.51 -6.68
C LYS A 164 17.15 12.78 -5.41
N GLY A 165 15.94 13.05 -4.90
CA GLY A 165 15.43 12.38 -3.71
C GLY A 165 15.18 10.88 -3.93
N ARG A 166 14.62 10.50 -5.08
CA ARG A 166 14.46 9.08 -5.44
C ARG A 166 15.81 8.37 -5.58
N GLN A 167 16.77 8.98 -6.25
CA GLN A 167 18.13 8.43 -6.35
C GLN A 167 18.77 8.24 -4.99
N ARG A 168 18.65 9.21 -4.09
CA ARG A 168 19.16 9.13 -2.71
C ARG A 168 18.57 7.92 -1.97
N ALA A 169 17.28 7.71 -2.05
CA ALA A 169 16.62 6.56 -1.45
C ALA A 169 17.11 5.23 -2.05
N LEU A 170 17.21 5.15 -3.38
CA LEU A 170 17.69 3.97 -4.08
C LEU A 170 19.14 3.62 -3.73
N TYR A 171 20.04 4.61 -3.64
CA TYR A 171 21.41 4.38 -3.19
C TYR A 171 21.44 3.80 -1.78
N LYS A 172 20.63 4.34 -0.87
CA LYS A 172 20.57 3.82 0.50
C LYS A 172 20.11 2.37 0.58
N ILE A 173 19.15 1.99 -0.28
CA ILE A 173 18.70 0.59 -0.39
C ILE A 173 19.80 -0.27 -1.03
N ASN A 174 20.43 0.22 -2.10
CA ASN A 174 21.48 -0.49 -2.79
C ASN A 174 22.66 -0.79 -1.85
N ASP A 175 23.11 0.19 -1.06
CA ASP A 175 24.15 0.01 -0.06
C ASP A 175 23.80 -1.08 0.95
N LEU A 176 22.54 -1.09 1.42
CA LEU A 176 22.05 -2.12 2.32
C LEU A 176 22.06 -3.52 1.68
N CYS A 177 21.62 -3.61 0.42
CA CYS A 177 21.49 -4.88 -0.28
C CYS A 177 22.83 -5.43 -0.79
N ALA A 178 23.81 -4.56 -1.07
CA ALA A 178 25.16 -4.93 -1.48
C ALA A 178 26.08 -5.29 -0.30
N ASP A 179 25.65 -5.04 0.95
CA ASP A 179 26.48 -5.28 2.14
C ASP A 179 26.72 -6.78 2.35
N SER A 180 27.99 -7.15 2.45
CA SER A 180 28.42 -8.54 2.64
C SER A 180 27.96 -9.16 3.98
N GLN A 181 27.70 -8.33 5.00
CA GLN A 181 27.22 -8.78 6.31
C GLN A 181 25.70 -8.84 6.42
N GLY A 182 24.98 -8.37 5.42
CA GLY A 182 23.54 -8.31 5.42
C GLY A 182 22.96 -8.83 4.11
N GLY A 183 22.82 -7.93 3.14
CA GLY A 183 22.10 -8.16 1.90
C GLY A 183 20.60 -8.12 2.08
N CYS A 184 19.90 -8.14 0.94
CA CYS A 184 18.43 -8.11 0.91
C CYS A 184 17.86 -9.42 0.38
N VAL A 185 16.64 -9.72 0.82
CA VAL A 185 15.73 -10.71 0.22
C VAL A 185 14.41 -10.05 -0.11
N PHE A 186 13.77 -10.45 -1.22
CA PHE A 186 12.54 -9.85 -1.75
C PHE A 186 11.48 -10.93 -1.96
#